data_d6adb24e38187f312420a47f6c2ec52a
#
_entry.id   d6adb24e38187f312420a47f6c2ec52a
#
_cell.length_a   1.000
_cell.length_b   1.000
_cell.length_c   1.000
_cell.angle_alpha   90.00
_cell.angle_beta   90.00
_cell.angle_gamma   90.00
#
_symmetry.space_group_name_H-M   'P 1'
#
loop_
_entity.id
_entity.type
_entity.pdbx_description
1 polymer ?
#
loop_
_entity_poly.entity_id
_entity_poly.type
_entity_poly.pdbx_seq_one_letter_code
_entity_poly.pdbx_strand_id
1 'polypeptide(L)'
;MDGKLSTESLKLFTNAKRIALIGNGGNLAIAQHMASDIYRHTGKFCFAPDSVGLTALGGDGDWKNEWIRYAKQGADLIIGITCRVNSPLTQELEKVSITAPYGGSTQTLLMAPDKHENIETIVIDATHYHHFEVKALATIYEMMEQTGVILPELPKVVQRYDDITEDRDDIYCIDIDGTITEPHDGSPWDAKPRRDRIQKVNKLYEDGATIYLMTARGFIHSTGRYPEDINSQQREADYHCRSRTEAQLASWGVKYHKLFFGKPRANKYIDDRGIHDSDFFMGEDILKHFGNMRN
;
A
#
# COMPACT_ATOMS: atom_id res chain seq x y z
N MET A 1 -19.14 -9.23 6.14
CA MET A 1 -18.81 -10.64 6.44
C MET A 1 -17.96 -11.10 5.29
N ASP A 2 -16.73 -11.40 5.59
CA ASP A 2 -15.75 -11.81 4.60
C ASP A 2 -16.08 -13.22 4.12
N GLY A 3 -15.77 -13.55 2.87
CA GLY A 3 -16.06 -14.86 2.30
C GLY A 3 -15.42 -15.95 3.17
N LYS A 4 -16.23 -16.80 3.76
CA LYS A 4 -15.74 -17.83 4.69
C LYS A 4 -14.95 -18.86 3.90
N LEU A 5 -13.63 -18.89 4.08
CA LEU A 5 -12.75 -19.91 3.49
C LEU A 5 -13.14 -21.29 4.02
N SER A 6 -13.38 -22.22 3.13
CA SER A 6 -13.67 -23.62 3.50
C SER A 6 -12.36 -24.36 3.82
N THR A 7 -12.45 -25.40 4.62
CA THR A 7 -11.33 -26.31 4.87
C THR A 7 -10.81 -26.92 3.55
N GLU A 8 -11.67 -27.17 2.59
CA GLU A 8 -11.28 -27.72 1.29
C GLU A 8 -10.53 -26.72 0.42
N SER A 9 -11.01 -25.44 0.36
CA SER A 9 -10.28 -24.38 -0.34
C SER A 9 -8.88 -24.17 0.21
N LEU A 10 -8.73 -24.16 1.54
CA LEU A 10 -7.41 -24.05 2.19
C LEU A 10 -6.52 -25.26 1.90
N LYS A 11 -7.08 -26.47 1.90
CA LYS A 11 -6.35 -27.70 1.59
C LYS A 11 -5.88 -27.72 0.13
N LEU A 12 -6.72 -27.31 -0.81
CA LEU A 12 -6.33 -27.19 -2.21
C LEU A 12 -5.15 -26.24 -2.37
N PHE A 13 -5.22 -25.07 -1.76
CA PHE A 13 -4.14 -24.09 -1.82
C PHE A 13 -2.86 -24.57 -1.15
N THR A 14 -2.97 -25.18 0.04
CA THR A 14 -1.83 -25.69 0.80
C THR A 14 -1.06 -26.75 0.03
N ASN A 15 -1.76 -27.70 -0.57
CA ASN A 15 -1.16 -28.85 -1.25
C ASN A 15 -0.58 -28.51 -2.62
N ALA A 16 -1.08 -27.48 -3.28
CA ALA A 16 -0.58 -27.07 -4.58
C ALA A 16 0.85 -26.54 -4.49
N LYS A 17 1.70 -26.97 -5.42
CA LYS A 17 3.08 -26.47 -5.60
C LYS A 17 3.16 -25.49 -6.77
N ARG A 18 2.29 -25.67 -7.75
CA ARG A 18 2.23 -24.87 -8.98
C ARG A 18 0.80 -24.40 -9.17
N ILE A 19 0.60 -23.10 -9.07
CA ILE A 19 -0.71 -22.45 -9.10
C ILE A 19 -0.81 -21.57 -10.34
N ALA A 20 -1.89 -21.71 -11.09
CA ALA A 20 -2.26 -20.79 -12.15
C ALA A 20 -3.46 -19.96 -11.73
N LEU A 21 -3.42 -18.64 -11.94
CA LEU A 21 -4.55 -17.75 -11.70
C LEU A 21 -5.08 -17.19 -13.02
N ILE A 22 -6.40 -17.03 -13.12
CA ILE A 22 -7.04 -16.46 -14.31
C ILE A 22 -8.25 -15.62 -13.92
N GLY A 23 -8.48 -14.53 -14.64
CA GLY A 23 -9.62 -13.65 -14.51
C GLY A 23 -9.83 -12.81 -15.76
N ASN A 24 -10.86 -11.97 -15.78
CA ASN A 24 -11.15 -11.01 -16.85
C ASN A 24 -11.10 -9.58 -16.33
N GLY A 25 -10.61 -8.65 -17.13
CA GLY A 25 -10.57 -7.22 -16.76
C GLY A 25 -9.81 -6.99 -15.46
N GLY A 26 -10.44 -6.34 -14.48
CA GLY A 26 -9.84 -6.10 -13.15
C GLY A 26 -9.48 -7.40 -12.43
N ASN A 27 -10.24 -8.46 -12.60
CA ASN A 27 -9.91 -9.77 -12.02
C ASN A 27 -8.63 -10.39 -12.63
N LEU A 28 -8.28 -10.05 -13.88
CA LEU A 28 -6.99 -10.44 -14.46
C LEU A 28 -5.84 -9.68 -13.81
N ALA A 29 -6.02 -8.39 -13.53
CA ALA A 29 -5.02 -7.61 -12.81
C ALA A 29 -4.76 -8.17 -11.40
N ILE A 30 -5.81 -8.61 -10.69
CA ILE A 30 -5.70 -9.33 -9.42
C ILE A 30 -4.93 -10.63 -9.60
N ALA A 31 -5.28 -11.43 -10.61
CA ALA A 31 -4.60 -12.70 -10.89
C ALA A 31 -3.08 -12.49 -11.12
N GLN A 32 -2.71 -11.48 -11.90
CA GLN A 32 -1.31 -11.13 -12.18
C GLN A 32 -0.56 -10.65 -10.92
N HIS A 33 -1.18 -9.78 -10.14
CA HIS A 33 -0.61 -9.29 -8.88
C HIS A 33 -0.39 -10.43 -7.90
N MET A 34 -1.41 -11.24 -7.66
CA MET A 34 -1.37 -12.33 -6.71
C MET A 34 -0.45 -13.47 -7.14
N ALA A 35 -0.22 -13.66 -8.46
CA ALA A 35 0.77 -14.62 -8.92
C ALA A 35 2.18 -14.28 -8.40
N SER A 36 2.54 -13.00 -8.40
CA SER A 36 3.81 -12.52 -7.83
C SER A 36 3.86 -12.66 -6.32
N ASP A 37 2.79 -12.29 -5.62
CA ASP A 37 2.78 -12.27 -4.16
C ASP A 37 2.70 -13.68 -3.56
N ILE A 38 1.92 -14.58 -4.15
CA ILE A 38 1.91 -15.99 -3.75
C ILE A 38 3.32 -16.59 -3.91
N TYR A 39 3.99 -16.36 -5.04
CA TYR A 39 5.36 -16.82 -5.21
C TYR A 39 6.31 -16.24 -4.16
N ARG A 40 6.26 -14.92 -3.97
CA ARG A 40 7.14 -14.21 -3.02
C ARG A 40 7.01 -14.74 -1.59
N HIS A 41 5.78 -14.95 -1.13
CA HIS A 41 5.51 -15.25 0.28
C HIS A 41 5.42 -16.74 0.59
N THR A 42 5.14 -17.60 -0.40
CA THR A 42 4.98 -19.05 -0.19
C THR A 42 6.08 -19.88 -0.85
N GLY A 43 6.83 -19.33 -1.80
CA GLY A 43 7.76 -20.09 -2.65
C GLY A 43 7.07 -21.00 -3.67
N LYS A 44 5.74 -21.03 -3.73
CA LYS A 44 4.99 -21.83 -4.72
C LYS A 44 5.16 -21.22 -6.11
N PHE A 45 5.42 -22.03 -7.12
CA PHE A 45 5.44 -21.53 -8.49
C PHE A 45 4.04 -21.05 -8.87
N CYS A 46 3.92 -19.76 -9.19
CA CYS A 46 2.64 -19.14 -9.48
C CYS A 46 2.70 -18.31 -10.76
N PHE A 47 1.68 -18.38 -11.61
CA PHE A 47 1.63 -17.68 -12.87
C PHE A 47 0.20 -17.27 -13.25
N ALA A 48 0.07 -16.22 -14.05
CA ALA A 48 -1.16 -15.71 -14.61
C ALA A 48 -0.92 -15.28 -16.07
N PRO A 49 -1.95 -15.21 -16.92
CA PRO A 49 -1.78 -14.72 -18.30
C PRO A 49 -1.30 -13.27 -18.31
N ASP A 50 -0.36 -12.95 -19.17
CA ASP A 50 0.01 -11.58 -19.52
C ASP A 50 -0.65 -11.14 -20.83
N SER A 51 -0.50 -9.86 -21.20
CA SER A 51 -1.10 -9.32 -22.43
C SER A 51 -0.56 -9.96 -23.71
N VAL A 52 0.71 -10.34 -23.72
CA VAL A 52 1.35 -11.03 -24.85
C VAL A 52 0.87 -12.48 -24.92
N GLY A 53 0.83 -13.17 -23.79
CA GLY A 53 0.30 -14.53 -23.68
C GLY A 53 -1.16 -14.62 -24.14
N LEU A 54 -1.99 -13.63 -23.78
CA LEU A 54 -3.38 -13.58 -24.21
C LEU A 54 -3.53 -13.42 -25.73
N THR A 55 -2.76 -12.55 -26.34
CA THR A 55 -2.83 -12.32 -27.79
C THR A 55 -2.19 -13.48 -28.57
N ALA A 56 -1.10 -14.05 -28.09
CA ALA A 56 -0.42 -15.17 -28.74
C ALA A 56 -1.22 -16.48 -28.66
N LEU A 57 -1.87 -16.75 -27.52
CA LEU A 57 -2.66 -17.96 -27.31
C LEU A 57 -4.06 -17.89 -27.92
N GLY A 58 -4.64 -16.71 -27.98
CA GLY A 58 -6.00 -16.52 -28.45
C GLY A 58 -6.15 -16.26 -29.93
N GLY A 59 -5.18 -15.57 -30.52
CA GLY A 59 -5.35 -15.06 -31.90
C GLY A 59 -6.73 -14.41 -32.06
N ASP A 60 -7.52 -14.87 -33.01
CA ASP A 60 -8.93 -14.51 -33.19
C ASP A 60 -9.89 -15.44 -32.41
N GLY A 61 -9.40 -16.36 -31.59
CA GLY A 61 -10.15 -17.40 -30.93
C GLY A 61 -10.45 -17.13 -29.45
N ASP A 62 -10.90 -18.16 -28.75
CA ASP A 62 -11.18 -18.11 -27.29
C ASP A 62 -9.90 -18.29 -26.45
N TRP A 63 -9.23 -17.21 -26.17
CA TRP A 63 -7.98 -17.19 -25.40
C TRP A 63 -8.09 -17.87 -24.04
N LYS A 64 -9.28 -17.87 -23.39
CA LYS A 64 -9.49 -18.49 -22.07
C LYS A 64 -9.34 -19.99 -22.12
N ASN A 65 -9.92 -20.60 -23.15
CA ASN A 65 -9.85 -22.02 -23.37
C ASN A 65 -8.39 -22.46 -23.63
N GLU A 66 -7.71 -21.76 -24.52
CA GLU A 66 -6.31 -22.05 -24.83
C GLU A 66 -5.40 -21.84 -23.61
N TRP A 67 -5.62 -20.78 -22.86
CA TRP A 67 -4.83 -20.52 -21.65
C TRP A 67 -5.07 -21.57 -20.57
N ILE A 68 -6.32 -21.97 -20.33
CA ILE A 68 -6.63 -23.05 -19.37
C ILE A 68 -6.01 -24.37 -19.80
N ARG A 69 -6.03 -24.66 -21.10
CA ARG A 69 -5.36 -25.84 -21.67
C ARG A 69 -3.85 -25.81 -21.42
N TYR A 70 -3.23 -24.66 -21.60
CA TYR A 70 -1.82 -24.44 -21.28
C TYR A 70 -1.55 -24.60 -19.77
N ALA A 71 -2.33 -23.93 -18.93
CA ALA A 71 -2.20 -23.96 -17.49
C ALA A 71 -2.32 -25.40 -16.93
N LYS A 72 -3.25 -26.19 -17.47
CA LYS A 72 -3.47 -27.60 -17.11
C LYS A 72 -2.22 -28.49 -17.27
N GLN A 73 -1.33 -28.15 -18.21
CA GLN A 73 -0.09 -28.90 -18.41
C GLN A 73 0.95 -28.62 -17.34
N GLY A 74 0.85 -27.51 -16.61
CA GLY A 74 1.88 -27.04 -15.71
C GLY A 74 1.44 -26.74 -14.28
N ALA A 75 0.14 -26.72 -13.98
CA ALA A 75 -0.39 -26.35 -12.67
C ALA A 75 -1.03 -27.54 -11.95
N ASP A 76 -0.85 -27.59 -10.61
CA ASP A 76 -1.58 -28.49 -9.73
C ASP A 76 -2.95 -27.91 -9.37
N LEU A 77 -3.06 -26.58 -9.35
CA LEU A 77 -4.27 -25.85 -9.03
C LEU A 77 -4.47 -24.68 -10.01
N ILE A 78 -5.68 -24.52 -10.52
CA ILE A 78 -6.09 -23.34 -11.27
C ILE A 78 -7.13 -22.58 -10.45
N ILE A 79 -6.87 -21.32 -10.15
CA ILE A 79 -7.78 -20.41 -9.42
C ILE A 79 -8.43 -19.47 -10.45
N GLY A 80 -9.73 -19.58 -10.63
CA GLY A 80 -10.53 -18.66 -11.44
C GLY A 80 -11.14 -17.54 -10.59
N ILE A 81 -11.03 -16.30 -11.05
CA ILE A 81 -11.61 -15.13 -10.39
C ILE A 81 -12.62 -14.48 -11.33
N THR A 82 -13.91 -14.48 -10.98
CA THR A 82 -14.98 -13.97 -11.84
C THR A 82 -16.14 -13.37 -11.06
N CYS A 83 -16.66 -12.25 -11.55
CA CYS A 83 -17.88 -11.63 -11.01
C CYS A 83 -19.18 -12.32 -11.48
N ARG A 84 -19.09 -13.44 -12.19
CA ARG A 84 -20.25 -14.19 -12.70
C ARG A 84 -19.99 -15.68 -12.58
N VAL A 85 -20.75 -16.37 -11.71
CA VAL A 85 -20.60 -17.80 -11.49
C VAL A 85 -20.77 -18.64 -12.77
N ASN A 86 -21.65 -18.21 -13.68
CA ASN A 86 -21.91 -18.88 -14.96
C ASN A 86 -21.18 -18.16 -16.13
N SER A 87 -19.92 -17.80 -15.96
CA SER A 87 -19.13 -17.18 -17.02
C SER A 87 -18.53 -18.20 -17.99
N PRO A 88 -18.14 -17.81 -19.22
CA PRO A 88 -17.37 -18.70 -20.10
C PRO A 88 -16.08 -19.21 -19.44
N LEU A 89 -15.45 -18.43 -18.57
CA LEU A 89 -14.29 -18.87 -17.80
C LEU A 89 -14.65 -20.02 -16.87
N THR A 90 -15.77 -19.93 -16.17
CA THR A 90 -16.24 -20.96 -15.23
C THR A 90 -16.55 -22.26 -15.96
N GLN A 91 -17.17 -22.20 -17.13
CA GLN A 91 -17.49 -23.36 -17.96
C GLN A 91 -16.20 -24.12 -18.39
N GLU A 92 -15.13 -23.40 -18.71
CA GLU A 92 -13.86 -24.03 -19.05
C GLU A 92 -13.17 -24.64 -17.82
N LEU A 93 -13.23 -23.99 -16.66
CA LEU A 93 -12.72 -24.53 -15.39
C LEU A 93 -13.48 -25.79 -14.97
N GLU A 94 -14.78 -25.84 -15.17
CA GLU A 94 -15.60 -27.02 -14.90
C GLU A 94 -15.15 -28.24 -15.71
N LYS A 95 -14.84 -28.08 -16.99
CA LYS A 95 -14.29 -29.15 -17.84
C LYS A 95 -12.98 -29.72 -17.29
N VAL A 96 -12.14 -28.87 -16.67
CA VAL A 96 -10.91 -29.33 -16.00
C VAL A 96 -11.25 -30.15 -14.77
N SER A 97 -12.16 -29.68 -13.93
CA SER A 97 -12.59 -30.33 -12.70
C SER A 97 -13.17 -31.73 -12.96
N ILE A 98 -14.01 -31.86 -14.00
CA ILE A 98 -14.65 -33.13 -14.37
C ILE A 98 -13.66 -34.13 -14.98
N THR A 99 -12.65 -33.65 -15.69
CA THR A 99 -11.67 -34.53 -16.37
C THR A 99 -10.54 -34.99 -15.46
N ALA A 100 -10.50 -34.57 -14.21
CA ALA A 100 -9.45 -34.84 -13.22
C ALA A 100 -9.42 -36.26 -12.58
N PRO A 101 -10.38 -37.19 -12.78
CA PRO A 101 -10.38 -38.48 -12.04
C PRO A 101 -9.32 -39.48 -12.47
N TYR A 102 -8.52 -39.26 -13.49
CA TYR A 102 -7.59 -40.27 -14.03
C TYR A 102 -6.12 -39.86 -13.97
N GLY A 103 -5.61 -39.58 -12.74
CA GLY A 103 -4.16 -39.67 -12.46
C GLY A 103 -3.33 -38.47 -12.91
N GLY A 104 -2.99 -37.57 -11.98
CA GLY A 104 -2.18 -36.38 -12.19
C GLY A 104 -3.05 -35.14 -12.41
N SER A 105 -3.96 -34.89 -11.51
CA SER A 105 -5.11 -34.01 -11.71
C SER A 105 -4.82 -32.58 -11.28
N THR A 106 -4.86 -31.68 -12.24
CA THR A 106 -5.04 -30.25 -11.94
C THR A 106 -6.37 -30.05 -11.25
N GLN A 107 -6.35 -29.47 -10.05
CA GLN A 107 -7.55 -29.10 -9.31
C GLN A 107 -8.02 -27.71 -9.72
N THR A 108 -9.28 -27.40 -9.46
CA THR A 108 -9.84 -26.07 -9.74
C THR A 108 -10.47 -25.49 -8.48
N LEU A 109 -10.29 -24.17 -8.32
CA LEU A 109 -10.88 -23.35 -7.26
C LEU A 109 -11.48 -22.10 -7.91
N LEU A 110 -12.70 -21.76 -7.55
CA LEU A 110 -13.39 -20.60 -8.09
C LEU A 110 -13.55 -19.53 -7.00
N MET A 111 -13.34 -18.29 -7.35
CA MET A 111 -13.74 -17.12 -6.56
C MET A 111 -14.85 -16.42 -7.32
N ALA A 112 -16.07 -16.42 -6.78
CA ALA A 112 -17.26 -15.91 -7.44
C ALA A 112 -18.27 -15.37 -6.42
N PRO A 113 -19.26 -14.55 -6.84
CA PRO A 113 -20.30 -14.05 -5.93
C PRO A 113 -21.27 -15.13 -5.44
N ASP A 114 -21.39 -16.22 -6.16
CA ASP A 114 -22.26 -17.34 -5.83
C ASP A 114 -21.50 -18.68 -5.92
N LYS A 115 -22.03 -19.70 -5.23
CA LYS A 115 -21.47 -21.05 -5.22
C LYS A 115 -21.71 -21.74 -6.58
N HIS A 116 -20.70 -22.39 -7.11
CA HIS A 116 -20.81 -23.29 -8.27
C HIS A 116 -21.09 -24.74 -7.82
N GLU A 117 -21.86 -25.50 -8.63
CA GLU A 117 -22.27 -26.85 -8.26
C GLU A 117 -21.09 -27.85 -8.30
N ASN A 118 -20.21 -27.70 -9.30
CA ASN A 118 -19.18 -28.71 -9.62
C ASN A 118 -17.73 -28.22 -9.37
N ILE A 119 -17.54 -26.98 -8.90
CA ILE A 119 -16.22 -26.43 -8.59
C ILE A 119 -16.23 -25.93 -7.15
N GLU A 120 -15.19 -26.29 -6.39
CA GLU A 120 -15.00 -25.70 -5.05
C GLU A 120 -14.93 -24.17 -5.17
N THR A 121 -15.80 -23.48 -4.45
CA THR A 121 -16.01 -22.05 -4.64
C THR A 121 -15.84 -21.29 -3.33
N ILE A 122 -14.95 -20.30 -3.35
CA ILE A 122 -14.90 -19.25 -2.35
C ILE A 122 -15.93 -18.19 -2.74
N VAL A 123 -16.99 -18.07 -1.99
CA VAL A 123 -18.06 -17.11 -2.26
C VAL A 123 -17.64 -15.74 -1.76
N ILE A 124 -17.58 -14.77 -2.67
CA ILE A 124 -17.25 -13.37 -2.39
C ILE A 124 -18.54 -12.55 -2.41
N ASP A 125 -19.10 -12.26 -1.24
CA ASP A 125 -20.28 -11.40 -1.12
C ASP A 125 -19.94 -9.95 -1.50
N ALA A 126 -20.39 -9.50 -2.65
CA ALA A 126 -20.14 -8.17 -3.18
C ALA A 126 -21.32 -7.64 -4.00
N THR A 127 -21.61 -6.35 -3.83
CA THR A 127 -22.72 -5.67 -4.55
C THR A 127 -22.31 -5.06 -5.89
N HIS A 128 -21.01 -4.83 -6.10
CA HIS A 128 -20.45 -4.20 -7.33
C HIS A 128 -19.16 -4.87 -7.74
N TYR A 129 -18.81 -4.75 -9.03
CA TYR A 129 -17.56 -5.31 -9.59
C TYR A 129 -16.31 -4.88 -8.82
N HIS A 130 -16.15 -3.58 -8.54
CA HIS A 130 -14.99 -3.08 -7.80
C HIS A 130 -14.94 -3.57 -6.36
N HIS A 131 -16.08 -3.74 -5.72
CA HIS A 131 -16.15 -4.30 -4.38
C HIS A 131 -15.76 -5.79 -4.38
N PHE A 132 -16.19 -6.53 -5.39
CA PHE A 132 -15.76 -7.91 -5.61
C PHE A 132 -14.24 -7.99 -5.80
N GLU A 133 -13.67 -7.16 -6.65
CA GLU A 133 -12.23 -7.12 -6.94
C GLU A 133 -11.40 -6.90 -5.68
N VAL A 134 -11.76 -5.89 -4.86
CA VAL A 134 -11.07 -5.61 -3.59
C VAL A 134 -11.18 -6.79 -2.61
N LYS A 135 -12.36 -7.36 -2.47
CA LYS A 135 -12.59 -8.51 -1.58
C LYS A 135 -11.87 -9.77 -2.08
N ALA A 136 -11.87 -10.03 -3.38
CA ALA A 136 -11.15 -11.17 -3.95
C ALA A 136 -9.65 -11.09 -3.66
N LEU A 137 -9.06 -9.90 -3.81
CA LEU A 137 -7.68 -9.64 -3.45
C LEU A 137 -7.43 -9.93 -1.95
N ALA A 138 -8.24 -9.34 -1.07
CA ALA A 138 -8.14 -9.52 0.38
C ALA A 138 -8.30 -11.00 0.79
N THR A 139 -9.23 -11.73 0.17
CA THR A 139 -9.48 -13.14 0.45
C THR A 139 -8.28 -14.03 0.10
N ILE A 140 -7.53 -13.70 -0.95
CA ILE A 140 -6.32 -14.47 -1.28
C ILE A 140 -5.23 -14.26 -0.21
N TYR A 141 -5.06 -13.03 0.28
CA TYR A 141 -4.16 -12.78 1.41
C TYR A 141 -4.61 -13.52 2.67
N GLU A 142 -5.90 -13.47 3.00
CA GLU A 142 -6.47 -14.23 4.12
C GLU A 142 -6.21 -15.73 3.97
N MET A 143 -6.37 -16.28 2.77
CA MET A 143 -6.07 -17.69 2.48
C MET A 143 -4.60 -18.00 2.72
N MET A 144 -3.69 -17.11 2.33
CA MET A 144 -2.25 -17.27 2.61
C MET A 144 -1.99 -17.27 4.12
N GLU A 145 -2.54 -16.33 4.87
CA GLU A 145 -2.37 -16.23 6.33
C GLU A 145 -2.93 -17.47 7.06
N GLN A 146 -4.13 -17.93 6.69
CA GLN A 146 -4.74 -19.12 7.28
C GLN A 146 -3.99 -20.42 6.95
N THR A 147 -3.16 -20.42 5.93
CA THR A 147 -2.24 -21.54 5.61
C THR A 147 -0.86 -21.38 6.25
N GLY A 148 -0.68 -20.41 7.16
CA GLY A 148 0.53 -20.23 7.94
C GLY A 148 1.58 -19.30 7.31
N VAL A 149 1.22 -18.58 6.27
CA VAL A 149 2.09 -17.56 5.66
C VAL A 149 2.11 -16.31 6.55
N ILE A 150 3.29 -15.87 6.96
CA ILE A 150 3.46 -14.59 7.67
C ILE A 150 3.67 -13.52 6.60
N LEU A 151 2.64 -12.69 6.39
CA LEU A 151 2.76 -11.52 5.54
C LEU A 151 3.57 -10.43 6.25
N PRO A 152 4.43 -9.68 5.52
CA PRO A 152 5.17 -8.58 6.13
C PRO A 152 4.18 -7.55 6.65
N GLU A 153 4.30 -7.23 7.92
CA GLU A 153 3.60 -6.06 8.45
C GLU A 153 4.01 -4.83 7.61
N LEU A 154 3.03 -4.00 7.29
CA LEU A 154 3.37 -2.66 6.83
C LEU A 154 4.32 -2.09 7.88
N PRO A 155 5.48 -1.54 7.48
CA PRO A 155 6.27 -0.76 8.40
C PRO A 155 5.28 0.18 9.05
N LYS A 156 5.25 0.26 10.39
CA LYS A 156 4.33 1.13 11.12
C LYS A 156 4.53 2.55 10.59
N VAL A 157 3.94 2.78 9.43
CA VAL A 157 3.90 4.08 8.82
C VAL A 157 2.93 4.86 9.66
N VAL A 158 3.53 5.63 10.57
CA VAL A 158 2.92 6.81 11.13
C VAL A 158 1.46 6.58 11.56
N GLN A 159 1.26 6.56 12.86
CA GLN A 159 -0.08 6.65 13.47
C GLN A 159 -1.00 7.49 12.57
N ARG A 160 -2.16 6.93 12.21
CA ARG A 160 -3.18 7.65 11.45
C ARG A 160 -3.55 8.92 12.22
N TYR A 161 -4.00 9.94 11.50
CA TYR A 161 -4.47 11.20 12.08
C TYR A 161 -5.48 11.00 13.22
N ASP A 162 -6.23 9.90 13.17
CA ASP A 162 -7.28 9.52 14.10
C ASP A 162 -6.75 8.98 15.46
N ASP A 163 -5.46 8.60 15.54
CA ASP A 163 -4.84 8.10 16.78
C ASP A 163 -4.24 9.21 17.66
N ILE A 164 -4.33 10.46 17.21
CA ILE A 164 -3.89 11.62 17.98
C ILE A 164 -5.10 12.08 18.78
N THR A 165 -5.22 11.57 20.00
CA THR A 165 -6.17 12.10 20.95
C THR A 165 -5.85 13.57 21.23
N GLU A 166 -6.88 14.43 21.24
CA GLU A 166 -6.78 15.89 21.41
C GLU A 166 -6.11 16.35 22.71
N ASP A 167 -5.80 15.44 23.63
CA ASP A 167 -5.26 15.69 24.97
C ASP A 167 -3.73 15.62 25.09
N ARG A 168 -2.95 15.64 24.00
CA ARG A 168 -1.49 15.73 24.09
C ARG A 168 -1.03 17.16 24.04
N ASP A 169 -0.60 17.68 25.18
CA ASP A 169 -0.13 19.06 25.37
C ASP A 169 1.14 19.42 24.60
N ASP A 170 1.93 18.44 24.11
CA ASP A 170 3.24 18.65 23.51
C ASP A 170 3.31 18.21 22.05
N ILE A 171 2.67 18.96 21.15
CA ILE A 171 2.76 18.77 19.69
C ILE A 171 3.62 19.87 19.09
N TYR A 172 4.71 19.49 18.43
CA TYR A 172 5.62 20.40 17.74
C TYR A 172 5.52 20.24 16.24
N CYS A 173 5.30 21.35 15.52
CA CYS A 173 5.39 21.40 14.07
C CYS A 173 6.66 22.15 13.66
N ILE A 174 7.65 21.42 13.13
CA ILE A 174 9.01 21.91 12.91
C ILE A 174 9.30 21.94 11.40
N ASP A 175 9.81 23.06 10.91
CA ASP A 175 10.28 23.21 9.53
C ASP A 175 11.61 22.46 9.30
N ILE A 176 11.91 22.14 8.05
CA ILE A 176 13.12 21.39 7.69
C ILE A 176 14.23 22.34 7.25
N ASP A 177 14.03 23.04 6.12
CA ASP A 177 15.08 23.79 5.44
C ASP A 177 15.36 25.12 6.13
N GLY A 178 16.61 25.33 6.55
CA GLY A 178 17.02 26.47 7.36
C GLY A 178 16.72 26.32 8.85
N THR A 179 15.90 25.34 9.27
CA THR A 179 15.52 25.06 10.65
C THR A 179 16.34 23.92 11.24
N ILE A 180 16.13 22.69 10.78
CA ILE A 180 16.97 21.53 11.18
C ILE A 180 18.11 21.27 10.19
N THR A 181 18.19 22.07 9.13
CA THR A 181 19.36 22.17 8.26
C THR A 181 20.03 23.52 8.36
N GLU A 182 21.28 23.61 7.90
CA GLU A 182 21.91 24.89 7.67
C GLU A 182 21.10 25.70 6.64
N PRO A 183 21.07 27.05 6.75
CA PRO A 183 20.53 27.89 5.69
C PRO A 183 21.29 27.63 4.39
N HIS A 184 20.57 27.48 3.27
CA HIS A 184 21.17 27.29 1.98
C HIS A 184 20.28 27.91 0.88
N ASP A 185 20.91 28.42 -0.16
CA ASP A 185 20.23 29.00 -1.33
C ASP A 185 20.12 28.01 -2.51
N GLY A 186 20.62 26.80 -2.33
CA GLY A 186 20.67 25.76 -3.35
C GLY A 186 19.54 24.75 -3.26
N SER A 187 19.77 23.61 -3.88
CA SER A 187 18.83 22.48 -3.84
C SER A 187 18.66 21.95 -2.42
N PRO A 188 17.41 21.69 -1.96
CA PRO A 188 17.17 21.10 -0.64
C PRO A 188 17.82 19.72 -0.46
N TRP A 189 18.22 19.09 -1.55
CA TRP A 189 18.91 17.81 -1.52
C TRP A 189 20.38 17.89 -1.12
N ASP A 190 20.98 19.07 -1.22
CA ASP A 190 22.36 19.35 -0.84
C ASP A 190 22.45 19.97 0.58
N ALA A 191 21.31 20.12 1.24
CA ALA A 191 21.24 20.69 2.58
C ALA A 191 22.03 19.89 3.60
N LYS A 192 22.76 20.58 4.46
CA LYS A 192 23.54 19.96 5.55
C LYS A 192 22.73 19.96 6.85
N PRO A 193 22.70 18.83 7.59
CA PRO A 193 21.95 18.75 8.82
C PRO A 193 22.62 19.52 9.96
N ARG A 194 21.83 20.22 10.75
CA ARG A 194 22.23 20.78 12.05
C ARG A 194 22.09 19.70 13.12
N ARG A 195 23.17 19.04 13.43
CA ARG A 195 23.17 17.87 14.33
C ARG A 195 22.68 18.17 15.75
N ASP A 196 23.03 19.34 16.28
CA ASP A 196 22.57 19.84 17.57
C ASP A 196 21.05 19.98 17.63
N ARG A 197 20.44 20.56 16.59
CA ARG A 197 19.00 20.73 16.49
C ARG A 197 18.26 19.41 16.29
N ILE A 198 18.79 18.51 15.46
CA ILE A 198 18.24 17.18 15.27
C ILE A 198 18.29 16.39 16.60
N GLN A 199 19.37 16.52 17.36
CA GLN A 199 19.47 15.89 18.68
C GLN A 199 18.38 16.38 19.62
N LYS A 200 18.10 17.69 19.65
CA LYS A 200 17.02 18.27 20.47
C LYS A 200 15.64 17.76 20.01
N VAL A 201 15.36 17.70 18.70
CA VAL A 201 14.12 17.15 18.15
C VAL A 201 13.95 15.67 18.54
N ASN A 202 15.02 14.89 18.41
CA ASN A 202 14.99 13.48 18.79
C ASN A 202 14.78 13.28 20.28
N LYS A 203 15.36 14.16 21.12
CA LYS A 203 15.11 14.13 22.55
C LYS A 203 13.65 14.40 22.88
N LEU A 204 13.05 15.42 22.30
CA LEU A 204 11.62 15.70 22.47
C LEU A 204 10.75 14.51 22.06
N TYR A 205 11.08 13.86 20.94
CA TYR A 205 10.42 12.64 20.49
C TYR A 205 10.54 11.50 21.53
N GLU A 206 11.74 11.30 22.09
CA GLU A 206 12.02 10.28 23.10
C GLU A 206 11.34 10.58 24.43
N ASP A 207 11.22 11.86 24.80
CA ASP A 207 10.51 12.34 25.98
C ASP A 207 8.97 12.26 25.84
N GLY A 208 8.46 11.80 24.68
CA GLY A 208 7.04 11.52 24.43
C GLY A 208 6.28 12.62 23.69
N ALA A 209 6.94 13.70 23.25
CA ALA A 209 6.31 14.73 22.46
C ALA A 209 5.96 14.24 21.05
N THR A 210 4.88 14.76 20.49
CA THR A 210 4.49 14.50 19.09
C THR A 210 5.22 15.46 18.16
N ILE A 211 6.02 14.92 17.24
CA ILE A 211 6.83 15.72 16.31
C ILE A 211 6.24 15.62 14.91
N TYR A 212 5.83 16.76 14.36
CA TYR A 212 5.48 16.96 12.97
C TYR A 212 6.60 17.71 12.26
N LEU A 213 6.94 17.27 11.06
CA LEU A 213 7.79 18.04 10.16
C LEU A 213 6.92 18.64 9.06
N MET A 214 7.11 19.91 8.73
CA MET A 214 6.38 20.60 7.68
C MET A 214 7.35 21.33 6.76
N THR A 215 7.28 21.10 5.44
CA THR A 215 8.23 21.66 4.48
C THR A 215 7.54 22.29 3.27
N ALA A 216 8.19 23.34 2.73
CA ALA A 216 7.83 23.96 1.45
C ALA A 216 8.47 23.29 0.24
N ARG A 217 9.20 22.18 0.42
CA ARG A 217 9.80 21.41 -0.68
C ARG A 217 8.76 21.03 -1.71
N GLY A 218 9.07 21.20 -2.98
CA GLY A 218 8.16 20.89 -4.08
C GLY A 218 7.06 21.94 -4.34
N PHE A 219 6.83 22.88 -3.44
CA PHE A 219 5.78 23.87 -3.59
C PHE A 219 6.02 24.84 -4.77
N ILE A 220 7.28 25.14 -5.09
CA ILE A 220 7.65 26.12 -6.13
C ILE A 220 7.39 25.61 -7.55
N HIS A 221 7.47 24.29 -7.77
CA HIS A 221 7.35 23.71 -9.11
C HIS A 221 5.91 23.70 -9.63
N SER A 222 4.93 23.91 -8.76
CA SER A 222 3.51 23.90 -9.10
C SER A 222 2.95 25.27 -9.52
N THR A 223 3.69 26.35 -9.32
CA THR A 223 3.19 27.75 -9.53
C THR A 223 2.83 28.11 -10.97
N GLY A 224 3.12 27.26 -11.95
CA GLY A 224 2.78 27.52 -13.36
C GLY A 224 1.56 26.76 -13.87
N ARG A 225 1.12 25.70 -13.22
CA ARG A 225 0.03 24.83 -13.73
C ARG A 225 -1.30 24.94 -13.00
N TYR A 226 -1.28 25.19 -11.69
CA TYR A 226 -2.48 25.15 -10.85
C TYR A 226 -2.46 26.30 -9.82
N PRO A 227 -2.62 27.56 -10.23
CA PRO A 227 -2.54 28.70 -9.30
C PRO A 227 -3.67 28.76 -8.28
N GLU A 228 -4.76 28.01 -8.46
CA GLU A 228 -5.98 28.15 -7.67
C GLU A 228 -6.28 26.99 -6.72
N ASP A 229 -5.62 25.83 -6.87
CA ASP A 229 -5.87 24.65 -6.01
C ASP A 229 -4.66 24.25 -5.16
N ILE A 230 -4.64 24.75 -3.93
CA ILE A 230 -3.60 24.45 -2.95
C ILE A 230 -3.49 22.95 -2.63
N ASN A 231 -4.60 22.22 -2.66
CA ASN A 231 -4.61 20.79 -2.36
C ASN A 231 -3.92 19.97 -3.46
N SER A 232 -4.07 20.38 -4.72
CA SER A 232 -3.35 19.76 -5.83
C SER A 232 -1.86 20.05 -5.75
N GLN A 233 -1.47 21.28 -5.38
CA GLN A 233 -0.08 21.65 -5.17
C GLN A 233 0.57 20.84 -4.04
N GLN A 234 -0.14 20.63 -2.95
CA GLN A 234 0.31 19.81 -1.83
C GLN A 234 0.52 18.34 -2.23
N ARG A 235 -0.44 17.76 -2.97
CA ARG A 235 -0.32 16.37 -3.47
C ARG A 235 0.84 16.22 -4.44
N GLU A 236 1.05 17.18 -5.32
CA GLU A 236 2.16 17.16 -6.29
C GLU A 236 3.51 17.28 -5.57
N ALA A 237 3.63 18.19 -4.62
CA ALA A 237 4.83 18.34 -3.80
C ALA A 237 5.13 17.05 -3.02
N ASP A 238 4.11 16.46 -2.44
CA ASP A 238 4.20 15.19 -1.73
C ASP A 238 4.67 14.06 -2.65
N TYR A 239 4.01 13.89 -3.78
CA TYR A 239 4.34 12.84 -4.76
C TYR A 239 5.79 12.93 -5.26
N HIS A 240 6.26 14.14 -5.60
CA HIS A 240 7.60 14.31 -6.17
C HIS A 240 8.74 14.36 -5.14
N CYS A 241 8.46 14.77 -3.91
CA CYS A 241 9.50 15.05 -2.93
C CYS A 241 9.55 14.08 -1.75
N ARG A 242 8.47 13.36 -1.44
CA ARG A 242 8.37 12.53 -0.23
C ARG A 242 9.50 11.52 -0.08
N SER A 243 9.63 10.60 -1.03
CA SER A 243 10.60 9.50 -0.91
C SER A 243 12.04 10.01 -0.70
N ARG A 244 12.40 11.07 -1.41
CA ARG A 244 13.73 11.65 -1.29
C ARG A 244 13.95 12.41 0.01
N THR A 245 12.91 13.08 0.51
CA THR A 245 12.95 13.78 1.79
C THR A 245 13.03 12.78 2.95
N GLU A 246 12.24 11.73 2.92
CA GLU A 246 12.27 10.67 3.94
C GLU A 246 13.64 9.96 3.98
N ALA A 247 14.20 9.63 2.81
CA ALA A 247 15.54 9.04 2.73
C ALA A 247 16.61 9.97 3.32
N GLN A 248 16.52 11.29 3.07
CA GLN A 248 17.44 12.27 3.61
C GLN A 248 17.27 12.41 5.13
N LEU A 249 16.05 12.53 5.65
CA LEU A 249 15.76 12.57 7.09
C LEU A 249 16.23 11.30 7.81
N ALA A 250 16.03 10.13 7.20
CA ALA A 250 16.51 8.85 7.71
C ALA A 250 18.05 8.82 7.77
N SER A 251 18.74 9.33 6.76
CA SER A 251 20.21 9.42 6.73
C SER A 251 20.76 10.35 7.82
N TRP A 252 19.98 11.33 8.24
CA TRP A 252 20.32 12.26 9.33
C TRP A 252 19.92 11.71 10.71
N GLY A 253 19.12 10.65 10.76
CA GLY A 253 18.63 10.04 12.00
C GLY A 253 17.54 10.87 12.69
N VAL A 254 16.74 11.62 11.93
CA VAL A 254 15.65 12.45 12.47
C VAL A 254 14.48 11.57 12.87
N LYS A 255 13.99 11.72 14.10
CA LYS A 255 12.78 11.07 14.62
C LYS A 255 11.59 12.01 14.52
N TYR A 256 10.50 11.54 13.92
CA TYR A 256 9.26 12.31 13.77
C TYR A 256 8.05 11.39 13.60
N HIS A 257 6.86 11.92 13.83
CA HIS A 257 5.60 11.20 13.69
C HIS A 257 4.95 11.41 12.31
N LYS A 258 4.99 12.63 11.78
CA LYS A 258 4.39 12.97 10.48
C LYS A 258 5.26 13.95 9.70
N LEU A 259 5.21 13.82 8.37
CA LEU A 259 5.85 14.73 7.43
C LEU A 259 4.79 15.33 6.51
N PHE A 260 4.65 16.65 6.56
CA PHE A 260 3.72 17.42 5.75
C PHE A 260 4.45 18.19 4.66
N PHE A 261 3.93 18.07 3.45
CA PHE A 261 4.31 18.91 2.32
C PHE A 261 3.27 20.01 2.12
N GLY A 262 3.64 21.04 1.34
CA GLY A 262 2.71 22.12 0.99
C GLY A 262 2.68 23.27 1.99
N LYS A 263 3.74 23.42 2.81
CA LYS A 263 3.94 24.67 3.53
C LYS A 263 4.03 25.81 2.50
N PRO A 264 3.11 26.80 2.50
CA PRO A 264 3.17 27.90 1.55
C PRO A 264 4.50 28.65 1.67
N ARG A 265 5.10 29.01 0.55
CA ARG A 265 6.29 29.86 0.57
C ARG A 265 5.87 31.29 0.86
N ALA A 266 6.09 31.75 2.08
CA ALA A 266 5.80 33.09 2.53
C ALA A 266 7.06 33.79 3.04
N ASN A 267 7.10 35.10 2.90
CA ASN A 267 8.17 35.92 3.49
C ASN A 267 8.03 36.04 5.02
N LYS A 268 6.81 35.90 5.53
CA LYS A 268 6.48 35.96 6.97
C LYS A 268 5.37 34.96 7.27
N TYR A 269 5.50 34.27 8.39
CA TYR A 269 4.44 33.49 9.01
C TYR A 269 4.00 34.23 10.26
N ILE A 270 2.70 34.56 10.34
CA ILE A 270 2.10 35.24 11.49
C ILE A 270 1.20 34.20 12.14
N ASP A 271 1.54 33.77 13.35
CA ASP A 271 0.89 32.68 14.06
C ASP A 271 0.96 32.98 15.56
N ASP A 272 -0.11 32.73 16.29
CA ASP A 272 -0.20 32.92 17.75
C ASP A 272 0.58 31.85 18.53
N ARG A 273 1.01 30.78 17.88
CA ARG A 273 1.79 29.67 18.44
C ARG A 273 3.19 29.54 17.86
N GLY A 274 3.54 30.43 16.93
CA GLY A 274 4.84 30.42 16.26
C GLY A 274 5.97 30.86 17.17
N ILE A 275 7.01 30.04 17.27
CA ILE A 275 8.24 30.34 17.96
C ILE A 275 9.35 30.46 16.93
N HIS A 276 10.19 31.52 17.02
CA HIS A 276 11.33 31.63 16.11
C HIS A 276 12.31 30.48 16.38
N ASP A 277 12.88 29.92 15.32
CA ASP A 277 13.72 28.73 15.39
C ASP A 277 14.95 28.91 16.30
N SER A 278 15.59 30.10 16.25
CA SER A 278 16.70 30.41 17.13
C SER A 278 16.32 30.40 18.60
N ASP A 279 15.15 30.94 18.95
CA ASP A 279 14.70 30.99 20.34
C ASP A 279 14.35 29.59 20.84
N PHE A 280 13.70 28.78 20.00
CA PHE A 280 13.40 27.39 20.34
C PHE A 280 14.66 26.53 20.55
N PHE A 281 15.66 26.66 19.66
CA PHE A 281 16.85 25.81 19.73
C PHE A 281 17.95 26.33 20.68
N MET A 282 18.00 27.63 20.96
CA MET A 282 19.02 28.24 21.85
C MET A 282 18.56 28.44 23.28
N GLY A 283 17.25 28.43 23.57
CA GLY A 283 16.73 28.67 24.93
C GLY A 283 16.48 27.38 25.70
N GLU A 284 17.19 27.16 26.82
CA GLU A 284 16.82 26.12 27.78
C GLU A 284 15.62 26.51 28.67
N ASP A 285 15.17 27.78 28.65
CA ASP A 285 14.20 28.34 29.59
C ASP A 285 12.79 28.62 29.02
N ILE A 286 12.54 28.41 27.71
CA ILE A 286 11.25 28.79 27.09
C ILE A 286 10.10 27.94 27.63
N LEU A 287 10.33 26.66 27.96
CA LEU A 287 9.30 25.80 28.54
C LEU A 287 8.78 26.29 29.91
N LYS A 288 9.55 27.06 30.65
CA LYS A 288 9.10 27.69 31.91
C LYS A 288 8.20 28.90 31.68
N HIS A 289 8.31 29.55 30.52
CA HIS A 289 7.56 30.79 30.27
C HIS A 289 6.09 30.51 29.90
N PHE A 290 5.81 29.41 29.19
CA PHE A 290 4.45 29.02 28.81
C PHE A 290 3.65 28.34 29.93
N GLY A 291 4.30 27.75 30.91
CA GLY A 291 3.65 27.19 32.10
C GLY A 291 2.98 28.21 33.01
N ASN A 292 3.37 29.50 32.90
CA ASN A 292 2.86 30.58 33.76
C ASN A 292 1.75 31.44 33.10
N MET A 293 1.35 31.17 31.86
CA MET A 293 0.26 31.91 31.18
C MET A 293 -1.09 31.21 31.25
N ARG A 294 -1.20 30.10 31.98
CA ARG A 294 -2.49 29.42 32.26
C ARG A 294 -2.87 29.59 33.74
N ASN A 295 -3.02 30.86 34.21
CA ASN A 295 -3.78 31.19 35.41
C ASN A 295 -4.68 32.39 35.11
#